data_43fe87caf3ee88c3f2b3378e535c52a4
#
_entry.id   43fe87caf3ee88c3f2b3378e535c52a4
#
_cell.length_a   1.000
_cell.length_b   1.000
_cell.length_c   1.000
_cell.angle_alpha   90.00
_cell.angle_beta   90.00
_cell.angle_gamma   90.00
#
_symmetry.space_group_name_H-M   'P 1'
#
loop_
_entity.id
_entity.type
_entity.pdbx_description
1 polymer ?
#
loop_
_entity_poly.entity_id
_entity_poly.type
_entity_poly.pdbx_seq_one_letter_code
_entity_poly.pdbx_strand_id
1 'polypeptide(L)'
;MNAPHAIVSNCFTARQARDAGYEDSVHPYQVRAGNWVREARGVYRLAQFPMPSRPDLMVWHLWSRNRQDEPQGVFSHATALTLHDLSDVMPGKLDMTVPPGFRRMAAIPDVLRLRDARLSERDVETIAGVGVTTPLRTLVDVIAEGAIAQELQVQAVDQALRRGSIMRRQLETSRVSTRARQRIDRILKQVSDGCACSGSSRAGECGRR
;
A
#
# COMPACT_ATOMS: atom_id res chain seq x y z
N MET A 1 22.31 -14.53 -17.77
CA MET A 1 21.16 -14.27 -18.67
C MET A 1 19.96 -14.01 -17.79
N ASN A 2 19.66 -12.73 -17.51
CA ASN A 2 18.45 -12.38 -16.76
C ASN A 2 17.28 -12.44 -17.73
N ALA A 3 16.34 -13.32 -17.42
CA ALA A 3 15.06 -13.37 -18.13
C ALA A 3 14.40 -11.98 -18.08
N PRO A 4 13.80 -11.48 -19.17
CA PRO A 4 13.04 -10.24 -19.12
C PRO A 4 11.93 -10.44 -18.10
N HIS A 5 11.85 -9.53 -17.12
CA HIS A 5 10.70 -9.48 -16.22
C HIS A 5 9.45 -9.45 -17.09
N ALA A 6 8.71 -10.54 -17.08
CA ALA A 6 7.45 -10.64 -17.79
C ALA A 6 6.61 -9.41 -17.41
N ILE A 7 6.06 -8.73 -18.39
CA ILE A 7 5.13 -7.62 -18.20
C ILE A 7 3.92 -8.19 -17.46
N VAL A 8 3.95 -8.15 -16.15
CA VAL A 8 2.86 -8.62 -15.27
C VAL A 8 1.74 -7.57 -15.23
N SER A 9 2.00 -6.37 -15.77
CA SER A 9 1.04 -5.26 -15.82
C SER A 9 1.02 -4.64 -17.22
N ASN A 10 -0.10 -4.04 -17.55
CA ASN A 10 -0.25 -3.27 -18.79
C ASN A 10 0.49 -1.92 -18.77
N CYS A 11 1.18 -1.57 -17.66
CA CYS A 11 1.98 -0.36 -17.51
C CYS A 11 3.48 -0.68 -17.63
N PHE A 12 4.21 0.24 -18.26
CA PHE A 12 5.64 0.10 -18.50
C PHE A 12 6.33 1.47 -18.55
N THR A 13 7.66 1.46 -18.37
CA THR A 13 8.48 2.67 -18.43
C THR A 13 9.01 2.91 -19.85
N ALA A 14 9.45 4.16 -20.13
CA ALA A 14 10.14 4.49 -21.37
C ALA A 14 11.40 3.62 -21.59
N ARG A 15 12.09 3.22 -20.50
CA ARG A 15 13.25 2.34 -20.59
C ARG A 15 12.85 0.93 -20.99
N GLN A 16 11.83 0.36 -20.36
CA GLN A 16 11.31 -0.96 -20.73
C GLN A 16 10.82 -0.98 -22.20
N ALA A 17 10.23 0.12 -22.68
CA ALA A 17 9.88 0.24 -24.10
C ALA A 17 11.10 0.19 -25.00
N ARG A 18 12.20 0.91 -24.66
CA ARG A 18 13.47 0.84 -25.43
C ARG A 18 14.07 -0.55 -25.40
N ASP A 19 14.08 -1.20 -24.24
CA ASP A 19 14.60 -2.56 -24.09
C ASP A 19 13.78 -3.58 -24.92
N ALA A 20 12.51 -3.26 -25.18
CA ALA A 20 11.63 -4.01 -26.09
C ALA A 20 11.73 -3.58 -27.58
N GLY A 21 12.67 -2.67 -27.93
CA GLY A 21 12.92 -2.25 -29.31
C GLY A 21 12.15 -1.02 -29.78
N TYR A 22 11.47 -0.29 -28.88
CA TYR A 22 10.77 0.95 -29.22
C TYR A 22 11.63 2.17 -28.86
N GLU A 23 12.26 2.75 -29.86
CA GLU A 23 13.05 3.97 -29.71
C GLU A 23 12.23 5.15 -29.16
N ASP A 24 12.86 6.07 -28.41
CA ASP A 24 12.19 7.23 -27.81
C ASP A 24 11.42 8.10 -28.82
N SER A 25 11.91 8.16 -30.06
CA SER A 25 11.27 8.88 -31.18
C SER A 25 9.92 8.28 -31.59
N VAL A 26 9.70 6.98 -31.33
CA VAL A 26 8.48 6.26 -31.68
C VAL A 26 7.40 6.39 -30.61
N HIS A 27 7.77 6.71 -29.36
CA HIS A 27 6.80 6.80 -28.24
C HIS A 27 5.67 7.81 -28.50
N PRO A 28 5.94 9.06 -29.00
CA PRO A 28 4.87 10.00 -29.31
C PRO A 28 3.94 9.50 -30.44
N TYR A 29 4.48 8.75 -31.38
CA TYR A 29 3.67 8.16 -32.45
C TYR A 29 2.72 7.09 -31.89
N GLN A 30 3.22 6.18 -31.04
CA GLN A 30 2.39 5.14 -30.41
C GLN A 30 1.25 5.74 -29.56
N VAL A 31 1.50 6.85 -28.87
CA VAL A 31 0.48 7.58 -28.11
C VAL A 31 -0.55 8.21 -29.05
N ARG A 32 -0.12 8.88 -30.14
CA ARG A 32 -1.04 9.47 -31.13
C ARG A 32 -1.86 8.43 -31.89
N ALA A 33 -1.28 7.27 -32.18
CA ALA A 33 -1.96 6.16 -32.83
C ALA A 33 -2.96 5.43 -31.90
N GLY A 34 -3.05 5.82 -30.61
CA GLY A 34 -3.96 5.19 -29.64
C GLY A 34 -3.52 3.80 -29.15
N ASN A 35 -2.31 3.36 -29.47
CA ASN A 35 -1.76 2.10 -29.00
C ASN A 35 -1.31 2.20 -27.53
N TRP A 36 -0.80 3.37 -27.14
CA TRP A 36 -0.33 3.66 -25.80
C TRP A 36 -1.05 4.85 -25.19
N VAL A 37 -1.27 4.79 -23.88
CA VAL A 37 -1.74 5.91 -23.07
C VAL A 37 -0.57 6.39 -22.20
N ARG A 38 -0.29 7.68 -22.20
CA ARG A 38 0.74 8.27 -21.34
C ARG A 38 0.12 8.60 -19.99
N GLU A 39 0.39 7.81 -18.97
CA GLU A 39 -0.15 7.97 -17.62
C GLU A 39 0.66 8.98 -16.78
N ALA A 40 1.98 8.98 -16.94
CA ALA A 40 2.87 9.94 -16.29
C ALA A 40 4.13 10.17 -17.15
N ARG A 41 5.03 11.06 -16.72
CA ARG A 41 6.28 11.29 -17.45
C ARG A 41 7.13 10.02 -17.51
N GLY A 42 7.24 9.45 -18.72
CA GLY A 42 7.99 8.22 -19.00
C GLY A 42 7.35 6.96 -18.42
N VAL A 43 6.04 7.00 -18.14
CA VAL A 43 5.21 5.83 -17.80
C VAL A 43 4.06 5.78 -18.78
N TYR A 44 3.89 4.63 -19.40
CA TYR A 44 2.91 4.36 -20.43
C TYR A 44 2.09 3.13 -20.07
N ARG A 45 0.91 3.03 -20.67
CA ARG A 45 0.03 1.86 -20.58
C ARG A 45 -0.39 1.42 -21.98
N LEU A 46 -0.52 0.12 -22.19
CA LEU A 46 -1.11 -0.42 -23.42
C LEU A 46 -2.62 -0.13 -23.42
N ALA A 47 -3.10 0.55 -24.46
CA ALA A 47 -4.50 1.02 -24.53
C ALA A 47 -5.52 -0.12 -24.60
N GLN A 48 -5.19 -1.20 -25.31
CA GLN A 48 -6.09 -2.32 -25.58
C GLN A 48 -5.97 -3.48 -24.59
N PHE A 49 -5.20 -3.33 -23.52
CA PHE A 49 -5.01 -4.39 -22.53
C PHE A 49 -6.08 -4.28 -21.42
N PRO A 50 -6.57 -5.42 -20.90
CA PRO A 50 -7.53 -5.39 -19.79
C PRO A 50 -7.00 -4.55 -18.62
N MET A 51 -7.85 -3.68 -18.06
CA MET A 51 -7.47 -2.87 -16.91
C MET A 51 -7.58 -3.71 -15.63
N PRO A 52 -6.52 -3.75 -14.80
CA PRO A 52 -6.63 -4.31 -13.45
C PRO A 52 -7.58 -3.44 -12.62
N SER A 53 -8.04 -3.98 -11.48
CA SER A 53 -8.94 -3.26 -10.55
C SER A 53 -8.36 -1.94 -10.03
N ARG A 54 -7.04 -1.84 -9.90
CA ARG A 54 -6.30 -0.67 -9.39
C ARG A 54 -5.11 -0.33 -10.30
N PRO A 55 -5.35 0.18 -11.51
CA PRO A 55 -4.28 0.51 -12.46
C PRO A 55 -3.41 1.67 -11.99
N ASP A 56 -3.97 2.56 -11.18
CA ASP A 56 -3.32 3.70 -10.55
C ASP A 56 -2.09 3.31 -9.73
N LEU A 57 -2.15 2.21 -9.00
CA LEU A 57 -1.04 1.75 -8.15
C LEU A 57 0.22 1.46 -8.96
N MET A 58 0.09 0.76 -10.08
CA MET A 58 1.23 0.44 -10.94
C MET A 58 1.85 1.69 -11.56
N VAL A 59 1.02 2.65 -11.98
CA VAL A 59 1.49 3.94 -12.52
C VAL A 59 2.38 4.65 -11.51
N TRP A 60 1.93 4.77 -10.25
CA TRP A 60 2.68 5.49 -9.23
C TRP A 60 3.85 4.68 -8.67
N HIS A 61 3.76 3.36 -8.65
CA HIS A 61 4.89 2.49 -8.37
C HIS A 61 6.02 2.73 -9.38
N LEU A 62 5.73 2.66 -10.67
CA LEU A 62 6.69 2.95 -11.74
C LEU A 62 7.13 4.42 -11.76
N TRP A 63 6.28 5.37 -11.37
CA TRP A 63 6.65 6.78 -11.25
C TRP A 63 7.76 6.96 -10.21
N SER A 64 7.79 6.18 -9.13
CA SER A 64 8.75 6.31 -8.04
C SER A 64 10.17 5.81 -8.38
N ARG A 65 10.41 5.28 -9.58
CA ARG A 65 11.67 4.64 -9.99
C ARG A 65 12.89 5.56 -9.90
N ASN A 66 14.03 4.98 -9.59
CA ASN A 66 15.33 5.64 -9.59
C ASN A 66 15.92 5.73 -11.03
N ARG A 67 17.19 6.13 -11.15
CA ARG A 67 17.90 6.20 -12.44
C ARG A 67 18.18 4.82 -13.06
N GLN A 68 18.17 3.76 -12.25
CA GLN A 68 18.31 2.39 -12.70
C GLN A 68 16.98 1.76 -13.15
N ASP A 69 15.90 2.56 -13.15
CA ASP A 69 14.52 2.16 -13.45
C ASP A 69 13.89 1.24 -12.38
N GLU A 70 14.44 1.24 -11.18
CA GLU A 70 13.95 0.46 -10.04
C GLU A 70 12.96 1.30 -9.23
N PRO A 71 11.70 0.83 -9.04
CA PRO A 71 10.74 1.51 -8.17
C PRO A 71 11.23 1.57 -6.73
N GLN A 72 11.14 2.74 -6.11
CA GLN A 72 11.57 2.98 -4.74
C GLN A 72 10.41 3.19 -3.77
N GLY A 73 9.23 3.51 -4.29
CA GLY A 73 8.05 3.77 -3.50
C GLY A 73 7.32 2.49 -3.10
N VAL A 74 6.95 2.42 -1.82
CA VAL A 74 6.17 1.34 -1.22
C VAL A 74 4.87 1.94 -0.70
N PHE A 75 3.71 1.43 -1.12
CA PHE A 75 2.43 1.88 -0.60
C PHE A 75 2.31 1.56 0.88
N SER A 76 1.80 2.50 1.67
CA SER A 76 1.86 2.45 3.13
C SER A 76 0.65 3.12 3.77
N HIS A 77 0.59 3.16 5.10
CA HIS A 77 -0.43 3.88 5.88
C HIS A 77 -1.87 3.56 5.43
N ALA A 78 -2.70 4.58 5.17
CA ALA A 78 -4.09 4.40 4.80
C ALA A 78 -4.27 3.61 3.49
N THR A 79 -3.39 3.83 2.50
CA THR A 79 -3.42 3.07 1.25
C THR A 79 -3.14 1.59 1.49
N ALA A 80 -2.15 1.26 2.31
CA ALA A 80 -1.85 -0.14 2.64
C ALA A 80 -2.97 -0.79 3.47
N LEU A 81 -3.62 -0.06 4.39
CA LEU A 81 -4.82 -0.58 5.09
C LEU A 81 -5.91 -1.01 4.11
N THR A 82 -6.18 -0.19 3.09
CA THR A 82 -7.16 -0.52 2.04
C THR A 82 -6.71 -1.74 1.21
N LEU A 83 -5.42 -1.83 0.87
CA LEU A 83 -4.88 -2.94 0.06
C LEU A 83 -4.89 -4.27 0.83
N HIS A 84 -4.73 -4.24 2.14
CA HIS A 84 -4.86 -5.40 3.01
C HIS A 84 -6.31 -5.67 3.42
N ASP A 85 -7.25 -4.80 3.04
CA ASP A 85 -8.65 -4.89 3.45
C ASP A 85 -8.81 -4.97 4.98
N LEU A 86 -8.05 -4.11 5.70
CA LEU A 86 -8.03 -4.09 7.17
C LEU A 86 -8.91 -3.00 7.77
N SER A 87 -9.42 -2.07 6.97
CA SER A 87 -10.26 -0.97 7.46
C SER A 87 -11.07 -0.37 6.33
N ASP A 88 -12.22 0.20 6.66
CA ASP A 88 -13.08 0.94 5.72
C ASP A 88 -12.55 2.36 5.44
N VAL A 89 -11.28 2.64 5.75
CA VAL A 89 -10.67 3.93 5.48
C VAL A 89 -10.64 4.20 3.97
N MET A 90 -11.10 5.39 3.58
CA MET A 90 -11.03 5.87 2.20
C MET A 90 -9.98 7.00 2.13
N PRO A 91 -8.74 6.70 1.73
CA PRO A 91 -7.71 7.73 1.67
C PRO A 91 -7.98 8.71 0.53
N GLY A 92 -7.97 10.02 0.84
CA GLY A 92 -8.08 11.07 -0.18
C GLY A 92 -6.83 11.21 -1.06
N LYS A 93 -5.70 10.66 -0.63
CA LYS A 93 -4.42 10.57 -1.38
C LYS A 93 -3.80 9.19 -1.16
N LEU A 94 -3.00 8.75 -2.12
CA LEU A 94 -2.23 7.52 -2.00
C LEU A 94 -0.99 7.77 -1.13
N ASP A 95 -0.92 7.11 0.01
CA ASP A 95 0.25 7.16 0.89
C ASP A 95 1.34 6.22 0.36
N MET A 96 2.53 6.77 0.16
CA MET A 96 3.69 6.03 -0.33
C MET A 96 4.92 6.37 0.51
N THR A 97 5.55 5.37 1.06
CA THR A 97 6.84 5.49 1.75
C THR A 97 7.97 5.38 0.74
N VAL A 98 8.89 6.32 0.79
CA VAL A 98 10.09 6.39 -0.05
C VAL A 98 11.34 6.39 0.83
N PRO A 99 12.50 5.92 0.33
CA PRO A 99 13.73 5.96 1.10
C PRO A 99 14.19 7.40 1.39
N PRO A 100 14.88 7.64 2.52
CA PRO A 100 15.45 8.94 2.81
C PRO A 100 16.36 9.40 1.68
N GLY A 101 16.18 10.66 1.29
CA GLY A 101 16.91 11.24 0.17
C GLY A 101 16.31 10.96 -1.22
N PHE A 102 15.11 10.36 -1.28
CA PHE A 102 14.36 10.23 -2.53
C PHE A 102 14.19 11.59 -3.20
N ARG A 103 14.56 11.68 -4.48
CA ARG A 103 14.46 12.91 -5.27
C ARG A 103 13.90 12.62 -6.65
N ARG A 104 12.96 13.45 -7.06
CA ARG A 104 12.42 13.47 -8.41
C ARG A 104 12.54 14.89 -8.96
N MET A 105 12.95 14.98 -10.23
CA MET A 105 12.96 16.27 -10.94
C MET A 105 11.55 16.75 -11.33
N ALA A 106 10.59 15.85 -11.45
CA ALA A 106 9.19 16.16 -11.67
C ALA A 106 8.50 16.52 -10.36
N ALA A 107 7.52 17.41 -10.40
CA ALA A 107 6.65 17.70 -9.27
C ALA A 107 6.01 16.42 -8.74
N ILE A 108 5.81 16.36 -7.42
CA ILE A 108 5.08 15.27 -6.79
C ILE A 108 3.62 15.40 -7.20
N PRO A 109 3.01 14.35 -7.78
CA PRO A 109 1.59 14.39 -8.14
C PRO A 109 0.70 14.62 -6.91
N ASP A 110 -0.33 15.44 -7.06
CA ASP A 110 -1.25 15.80 -5.96
C ASP A 110 -1.99 14.59 -5.36
N VAL A 111 -2.13 13.53 -6.13
CA VAL A 111 -2.72 12.27 -5.68
C VAL A 111 -1.81 11.50 -4.71
N LEU A 112 -0.52 11.81 -4.65
CA LEU A 112 0.43 11.14 -3.78
C LEU A 112 0.69 11.94 -2.49
N ARG A 113 0.83 11.20 -1.39
CA ARG A 113 1.41 11.69 -0.14
C ARG A 113 2.68 10.88 0.14
N LEU A 114 3.83 11.50 -0.02
CA LEU A 114 5.12 10.85 0.22
C LEU A 114 5.51 10.96 1.70
N ARG A 115 6.14 9.89 2.20
CA ARG A 115 6.69 9.78 3.54
C ARG A 115 8.10 9.24 3.49
N ASP A 116 9.02 9.89 4.19
CA ASP A 116 10.41 9.47 4.25
C ASP A 116 10.60 8.47 5.39
N ALA A 117 10.91 7.22 5.07
CA ALA A 117 11.30 6.23 6.07
C ALA A 117 12.17 5.14 5.46
N ARG A 118 13.01 4.53 6.29
CA ARG A 118 13.72 3.29 5.92
C ARG A 118 12.81 2.10 6.18
N LEU A 119 12.61 1.31 5.14
CA LEU A 119 11.93 0.03 5.20
C LEU A 119 12.98 -1.08 5.03
N SER A 120 12.84 -2.14 5.81
CA SER A 120 13.59 -3.38 5.58
C SER A 120 12.79 -4.30 4.65
N GLU A 121 13.42 -5.32 4.09
CA GLU A 121 12.73 -6.33 3.28
C GLU A 121 11.57 -7.00 4.03
N ARG A 122 11.69 -7.13 5.36
CA ARG A 122 10.64 -7.71 6.22
C ARG A 122 9.42 -6.79 6.40
N ASP A 123 9.57 -5.51 6.09
CA ASP A 123 8.49 -4.51 6.19
C ASP A 123 7.66 -4.42 4.92
N VAL A 124 8.06 -5.11 3.84
CA VAL A 124 7.48 -4.97 2.51
C VAL A 124 7.03 -6.31 1.97
N GLU A 125 5.87 -6.35 1.38
CA GLU A 125 5.37 -7.47 0.59
C GLU A 125 4.84 -6.98 -0.77
N THR A 126 4.55 -7.91 -1.66
CA THR A 126 4.06 -7.57 -3.01
C THR A 126 2.56 -7.89 -3.12
N ILE A 127 1.75 -6.88 -3.44
CA ILE A 127 0.32 -7.03 -3.72
C ILE A 127 0.06 -6.48 -5.12
N ALA A 128 -0.56 -7.25 -5.98
CA ALA A 128 -0.87 -6.88 -7.37
C ALA A 128 0.35 -6.32 -8.15
N GLY A 129 1.56 -6.83 -7.87
CA GLY A 129 2.80 -6.43 -8.54
C GLY A 129 3.44 -5.15 -8.03
N VAL A 130 2.92 -4.52 -6.98
CA VAL A 130 3.50 -3.33 -6.36
C VAL A 130 3.94 -3.61 -4.92
N GLY A 131 4.96 -2.89 -4.45
CA GLY A 131 5.41 -2.97 -3.07
C GLY A 131 4.43 -2.30 -2.12
N VAL A 132 4.07 -3.01 -1.05
CA VAL A 132 3.14 -2.55 0.01
C VAL A 132 3.77 -2.86 1.37
N THR A 133 3.61 -2.00 2.36
CA THR A 133 4.04 -2.32 3.73
C THR A 133 3.22 -3.48 4.29
N THR A 134 3.89 -4.44 4.97
CA THR A 134 3.21 -5.57 5.61
C THR A 134 2.14 -5.11 6.60
N PRO A 135 1.13 -5.93 6.94
CA PRO A 135 0.08 -5.58 7.89
C PRO A 135 0.60 -5.04 9.21
N LEU A 136 1.62 -5.68 9.78
CA LEU A 136 2.24 -5.23 11.03
C LEU A 136 2.86 -3.84 10.89
N ARG A 137 3.67 -3.64 9.85
CA ARG A 137 4.32 -2.35 9.58
C ARG A 137 3.29 -1.26 9.34
N THR A 138 2.28 -1.53 8.53
CA THR A 138 1.18 -0.62 8.23
C THR A 138 0.46 -0.15 9.49
N LEU A 139 0.07 -1.08 10.38
CA LEU A 139 -0.61 -0.75 11.63
C LEU A 139 0.27 0.07 12.57
N VAL A 140 1.55 -0.28 12.69
CA VAL A 140 2.51 0.49 13.51
C VAL A 140 2.64 1.92 13.00
N ASP A 141 2.78 2.12 11.69
CA ASP A 141 2.94 3.45 11.08
C ASP A 141 1.66 4.30 11.25
N VAL A 142 0.50 3.72 10.98
CA VAL A 142 -0.81 4.40 11.11
C VAL A 142 -1.08 4.83 12.55
N ILE A 143 -0.81 3.95 13.52
CA ILE A 143 -1.00 4.25 14.95
C ILE A 143 0.02 5.29 15.43
N ALA A 144 1.26 5.18 15.00
CA ALA A 144 2.31 6.13 15.39
C ALA A 144 2.01 7.54 14.88
N GLU A 145 1.54 7.67 13.66
CA GLU A 145 1.14 8.95 13.08
C GLU A 145 -0.14 9.49 13.72
N GLY A 146 -1.17 8.64 13.84
CA GLY A 146 -2.47 9.00 14.42
C GLY A 146 -3.25 10.01 13.60
N ALA A 147 -3.08 10.00 12.29
CA ALA A 147 -3.82 10.85 11.34
C ALA A 147 -5.20 10.28 10.97
N ILE A 148 -5.44 9.01 11.24
CA ILE A 148 -6.70 8.32 10.99
C ILE A 148 -7.51 8.26 12.27
N ALA A 149 -8.84 8.35 12.18
CA ALA A 149 -9.76 8.24 13.31
C ALA A 149 -9.47 6.97 14.15
N GLN A 150 -9.59 7.08 15.46
CA GLN A 150 -9.23 5.99 16.38
C GLN A 150 -10.06 4.74 16.14
N GLU A 151 -11.34 4.92 15.81
CA GLU A 151 -12.28 3.83 15.52
C GLU A 151 -11.81 2.98 14.33
N LEU A 152 -11.30 3.61 13.28
CA LEU A 152 -10.75 2.93 12.11
C LEU A 152 -9.42 2.24 12.42
N GLN A 153 -8.61 2.80 13.36
CA GLN A 153 -7.39 2.13 13.84
C GLN A 153 -7.74 0.88 14.66
N VAL A 154 -8.75 0.96 15.52
CA VAL A 154 -9.26 -0.19 16.30
C VAL A 154 -9.81 -1.26 15.36
N GLN A 155 -10.62 -0.88 14.38
CA GLN A 155 -11.13 -1.78 13.35
C GLN A 155 -10.00 -2.50 12.63
N ALA A 156 -8.97 -1.76 12.19
CA ALA A 156 -7.84 -2.34 11.47
C ALA A 156 -7.07 -3.37 12.32
N VAL A 157 -6.82 -3.07 13.58
CA VAL A 157 -6.15 -3.99 14.50
C VAL A 157 -7.00 -5.22 14.78
N ASP A 158 -8.30 -5.05 15.05
CA ASP A 158 -9.23 -6.16 15.30
C ASP A 158 -9.31 -7.09 14.09
N GLN A 159 -9.47 -6.54 12.89
CA GLN A 159 -9.50 -7.34 11.66
C GLN A 159 -8.18 -8.09 11.43
N ALA A 160 -7.04 -7.42 11.60
CA ALA A 160 -5.73 -8.05 11.41
C ALA A 160 -5.50 -9.21 12.39
N LEU A 161 -5.91 -9.05 13.64
CA LEU A 161 -5.85 -10.13 14.66
C LEU A 161 -6.79 -11.28 14.34
N ARG A 162 -8.05 -11.00 13.97
CA ARG A 162 -9.05 -12.02 13.60
C ARG A 162 -8.66 -12.82 12.38
N ARG A 163 -8.07 -12.18 11.38
CA ARG A 163 -7.58 -12.84 10.16
C ARG A 163 -6.24 -13.56 10.36
N GLY A 164 -5.60 -13.39 11.51
CA GLY A 164 -4.28 -13.97 11.77
C GLY A 164 -3.15 -13.32 10.95
N SER A 165 -3.40 -12.14 10.34
CA SER A 165 -2.38 -11.39 9.58
C SER A 165 -1.27 -10.87 10.48
N ILE A 166 -1.58 -10.67 11.76
CA ILE A 166 -0.62 -10.32 12.81
C ILE A 166 -0.96 -11.06 14.10
N MET A 167 0.04 -11.17 14.98
CA MET A 167 -0.16 -11.60 16.36
C MET A 167 -0.13 -10.39 17.30
N ARG A 168 -0.94 -10.39 18.34
CA ARG A 168 -0.96 -9.35 19.37
C ARG A 168 0.43 -9.04 19.91
N ARG A 169 1.23 -10.07 20.20
CA ARG A 169 2.60 -9.95 20.69
C ARG A 169 3.50 -9.13 19.76
N GLN A 170 3.28 -9.19 18.44
CA GLN A 170 4.09 -8.44 17.49
C GLN A 170 3.87 -6.92 17.65
N LEU A 171 2.62 -6.47 17.89
CA LEU A 171 2.33 -5.07 18.20
C LEU A 171 2.92 -4.67 19.56
N GLU A 172 2.77 -5.53 20.58
CA GLU A 172 3.30 -5.29 21.93
C GLU A 172 4.83 -5.17 21.97
N THR A 173 5.54 -5.90 21.10
CA THR A 173 7.01 -5.89 21.06
C THR A 173 7.60 -4.99 19.98
N SER A 174 6.76 -4.31 19.17
CA SER A 174 7.22 -3.42 18.10
C SER A 174 8.05 -2.25 18.67
N ARG A 175 9.12 -1.88 17.96
CA ARG A 175 9.98 -0.75 18.35
C ARG A 175 9.37 0.55 17.87
N VAL A 176 8.78 1.28 18.80
CA VAL A 176 8.07 2.54 18.54
C VAL A 176 8.39 3.59 19.61
N SER A 177 8.06 4.85 19.37
CA SER A 177 8.15 5.91 20.36
C SER A 177 7.21 5.66 21.54
N THR A 178 7.50 6.26 22.71
CA THR A 178 6.63 6.18 23.89
C THR A 178 5.19 6.59 23.59
N ARG A 179 5.00 7.64 22.80
CA ARG A 179 3.67 8.11 22.41
C ARG A 179 2.92 7.08 21.57
N ALA A 180 3.59 6.45 20.60
CA ALA A 180 3.01 5.39 19.79
C ALA A 180 2.70 4.15 20.63
N ARG A 181 3.56 3.78 21.58
CA ARG A 181 3.32 2.68 22.52
C ARG A 181 2.02 2.89 23.28
N GLN A 182 1.83 4.06 23.89
CA GLN A 182 0.61 4.39 24.63
C GLN A 182 -0.66 4.30 23.75
N ARG A 183 -0.55 4.64 22.47
CA ARG A 183 -1.67 4.48 21.52
C ARG A 183 -1.95 3.03 21.23
N ILE A 184 -0.91 2.22 20.95
CA ILE A 184 -1.04 0.77 20.71
C ILE A 184 -1.71 0.10 21.91
N ASP A 185 -1.25 0.38 23.13
CA ASP A 185 -1.79 -0.23 24.35
C ASP A 185 -3.28 0.12 24.54
N ARG A 186 -3.65 1.39 24.27
CA ARG A 186 -5.07 1.82 24.31
C ARG A 186 -5.93 1.09 23.27
N ILE A 187 -5.45 0.95 22.04
CA ILE A 187 -6.16 0.25 20.97
C ILE A 187 -6.31 -1.23 21.31
N LEU A 188 -5.25 -1.88 21.76
CA LEU A 188 -5.28 -3.30 22.15
C LEU A 188 -6.24 -3.56 23.31
N LYS A 189 -6.39 -2.61 24.24
CA LYS A 189 -7.39 -2.68 25.32
C LYS A 189 -8.81 -2.61 24.74
N GLN A 190 -9.10 -1.65 23.86
CA GLN A 190 -10.41 -1.50 23.23
C GLN A 190 -10.81 -2.73 22.43
N VAL A 191 -9.90 -3.33 21.67
CA VAL A 191 -10.13 -4.57 20.93
C VAL A 191 -10.49 -5.72 21.89
N SER A 192 -9.82 -5.82 23.05
CA SER A 192 -10.13 -6.84 24.06
C SER A 192 -11.50 -6.66 24.67
N ASP A 193 -11.86 -5.41 25.02
CA ASP A 193 -13.14 -5.06 25.65
C ASP A 193 -14.31 -5.27 24.68
N GLY A 194 -14.13 -4.98 23.38
CA GLY A 194 -15.13 -5.22 22.33
C GLY A 194 -15.41 -6.71 22.08
N CYS A 195 -14.41 -7.56 22.23
CA CYS A 195 -14.58 -9.02 22.12
C CYS A 195 -15.40 -9.64 23.26
N ALA A 196 -15.34 -9.05 24.46
CA ALA A 196 -16.09 -9.52 25.63
C ALA A 196 -17.61 -9.28 25.51
N CYS A 197 -18.02 -8.21 24.81
CA CYS A 197 -19.44 -7.88 24.65
C CYS A 197 -20.17 -8.74 23.60
N SER A 198 -19.45 -9.29 22.62
CA SER A 198 -20.06 -10.13 21.56
C SER A 198 -20.29 -11.59 21.96
N GLY A 199 -19.74 -12.02 23.10
CA GLY A 199 -19.88 -13.38 23.64
C GLY A 199 -21.10 -13.62 24.54
N SER A 200 -21.81 -12.56 24.97
CA SER A 200 -22.87 -12.67 25.99
C SER A 200 -24.30 -12.82 25.44
N SER A 201 -24.53 -12.92 24.13
CA SER A 201 -25.87 -12.95 23.52
C SER A 201 -26.35 -14.35 23.10
N ARG A 202 -25.76 -15.45 23.59
CA ARG A 202 -26.24 -16.82 23.32
C ARG A 202 -26.33 -17.68 24.58
N ALA A 203 -27.01 -17.17 25.60
CA ALA A 203 -27.43 -18.02 26.71
C ALA A 203 -28.72 -17.46 27.31
N GLY A 204 -29.86 -17.81 26.73
CA GLY A 204 -31.14 -17.46 27.34
C GLY A 204 -32.34 -17.67 26.43
N GLU A 205 -32.62 -18.91 26.04
CA GLU A 205 -33.97 -19.39 25.80
C GLU A 205 -33.95 -20.90 25.54
N CYS A 206 -33.88 -21.63 26.65
CA CYS A 206 -34.34 -23.01 26.67
C CYS A 206 -35.03 -23.20 27.99
N GLY A 207 -36.36 -23.14 27.97
CA GLY A 207 -37.11 -23.56 29.14
C GLY A 207 -38.53 -23.04 29.18
N ARG A 208 -39.44 -24.00 29.03
CA ARG A 208 -40.86 -24.10 29.45
C ARG A 208 -41.93 -23.90 28.37
N ARG A 209 -42.41 -24.92 27.85
CA ARG A 209 -43.62 -25.74 28.05
C ARG A 209 -43.83 -26.64 26.85
#